data_e14be57731500eb392b934005d75fcc0
#
_entry.id   e14be57731500eb392b934005d75fcc0
#
_cell.length_a   1.000
_cell.length_b   1.000
_cell.length_c   1.000
_cell.angle_alpha   90.00
_cell.angle_beta   90.00
_cell.angle_gamma   90.00
#
_symmetry.space_group_name_H-M   'P 1'
#
loop_
_entity.id
_entity.type
_entity.pdbx_description
1 polymer ?
#
loop_
_entity_poly.entity_id
_entity_poly.type
_entity_poly.pdbx_seq_one_letter_code
_entity_poly.pdbx_strand_id
1 'polypeptide(L)'
;GERIGYIAVHPSYGYKEELVDGFIFCTRTLGFVNAPALMQHVVKTLQGLTVDVAEYQRKRDYLYNSLTDLGYSVIKPQGAFYLFPKSPLDDDVSFVDALQEWNVLTVPGKGFGTPGHFRISYCVEDWVLEGAVQGFAQAADRFL
;
A
#
# COMPACT_ATOMS: atom_id res chain seq x y z
N GLY A 1 7.41 0.90 -10.80
CA GLY A 1 6.64 1.81 -11.60
C GLY A 1 7.23 3.22 -11.65
N GLU A 2 7.28 3.77 -12.82
CA GLU A 2 7.89 5.08 -13.12
C GLU A 2 7.04 6.25 -12.65
N ARG A 3 5.91 5.97 -12.05
CA ARG A 3 5.07 6.94 -11.35
C ARG A 3 4.63 8.11 -12.23
N ILE A 4 3.60 7.91 -13.02
CA ILE A 4 2.93 8.96 -13.79
C ILE A 4 1.46 9.07 -13.38
N GLY A 5 0.94 10.28 -13.36
CA GLY A 5 -0.47 10.55 -13.09
C GLY A 5 -0.92 11.86 -13.69
N TYR A 6 -2.21 12.13 -13.61
CA TYR A 6 -2.80 13.39 -14.07
C TYR A 6 -3.90 13.85 -13.09
N ILE A 7 -4.19 15.12 -13.14
CA ILE A 7 -5.32 15.73 -12.44
C ILE A 7 -6.25 16.33 -13.49
N ALA A 8 -7.53 16.02 -13.40
CA ALA A 8 -8.57 16.61 -14.26
C ALA A 8 -9.54 17.43 -13.41
N VAL A 9 -9.80 18.67 -13.83
CA VAL A 9 -10.79 19.56 -13.22
C VAL A 9 -11.99 19.64 -14.14
N HIS A 10 -13.18 19.51 -13.58
CA HIS A 10 -14.42 19.58 -14.36
C HIS A 10 -14.56 20.96 -15.02
N PRO A 11 -14.86 21.06 -16.33
CA PRO A 11 -14.88 22.35 -17.05
C PRO A 11 -15.89 23.37 -16.51
N SER A 12 -16.99 22.93 -15.89
CA SER A 12 -17.99 23.82 -15.27
C SER A 12 -17.72 24.15 -13.79
N TYR A 13 -16.57 23.74 -13.23
CA TYR A 13 -16.20 24.16 -11.87
C TYR A 13 -15.90 25.66 -11.84
N GLY A 14 -16.60 26.41 -10.98
CA GLY A 14 -16.58 27.87 -10.98
C GLY A 14 -15.19 28.50 -10.73
N TYR A 15 -14.33 27.81 -9.97
CA TYR A 15 -12.97 28.27 -9.62
C TYR A 15 -11.89 27.40 -10.30
N LYS A 16 -12.18 26.91 -11.51
CA LYS A 16 -11.27 25.95 -12.18
C LYS A 16 -9.90 26.55 -12.50
N GLU A 17 -9.84 27.83 -12.86
CA GLU A 17 -8.59 28.49 -13.24
C GLU A 17 -7.68 28.65 -12.02
N GLU A 18 -8.21 29.18 -10.92
CA GLU A 18 -7.47 29.32 -9.66
C GLU A 18 -7.01 27.95 -9.12
N LEU A 19 -7.84 26.91 -9.26
CA LEU A 19 -7.48 25.57 -8.84
C LEU A 19 -6.35 24.98 -9.70
N VAL A 20 -6.41 25.14 -11.02
CA VAL A 20 -5.38 24.68 -11.94
C VAL A 20 -4.06 25.44 -11.71
N ASP A 21 -4.12 26.76 -11.50
CA ASP A 21 -2.94 27.56 -11.18
C ASP A 21 -2.32 27.12 -9.87
N GLY A 22 -3.14 26.81 -8.86
CA GLY A 22 -2.68 26.22 -7.60
C GLY A 22 -1.96 24.87 -7.79
N PHE A 23 -2.49 23.98 -8.62
CA PHE A 23 -1.82 22.72 -8.96
C PHE A 23 -0.50 22.94 -9.69
N ILE A 24 -0.45 23.87 -10.64
CA ILE A 24 0.79 24.24 -11.34
C ILE A 24 1.82 24.77 -10.34
N PHE A 25 1.42 25.67 -9.45
CA PHE A 25 2.29 26.20 -8.40
C PHE A 25 2.84 25.09 -7.50
N CYS A 26 1.96 24.23 -6.97
CA CYS A 26 2.37 23.11 -6.11
C CYS A 26 3.32 22.16 -6.83
N THR A 27 3.01 21.78 -8.07
CA THR A 27 3.84 20.86 -8.87
C THR A 27 5.24 21.43 -9.09
N ARG A 28 5.35 22.73 -9.38
CA ARG A 28 6.65 23.41 -9.56
C ARG A 28 7.42 23.52 -8.24
N THR A 29 6.75 23.90 -7.16
CA THR A 29 7.38 24.06 -5.85
C THR A 29 7.89 22.73 -5.30
N LEU A 30 7.17 21.63 -5.53
CA LEU A 30 7.57 20.28 -5.14
C LEU A 30 8.61 19.65 -6.08
N GLY A 31 8.96 20.30 -7.18
CA GLY A 31 10.01 19.85 -8.10
C GLY A 31 9.58 18.83 -9.15
N PHE A 32 8.30 18.51 -9.26
CA PHE A 32 7.80 17.53 -10.24
C PHE A 32 7.66 18.11 -11.65
N VAL A 33 7.40 19.38 -11.80
CA VAL A 33 7.25 20.23 -12.98
C VAL A 33 6.40 19.61 -14.10
N ASN A 34 6.93 18.62 -14.85
CA ASN A 34 6.25 17.93 -15.94
C ASN A 34 6.43 16.42 -15.85
N ALA A 35 5.44 15.66 -16.32
CA ALA A 35 5.60 14.23 -16.51
C ALA A 35 6.65 13.92 -17.59
N PRO A 36 7.52 12.90 -17.41
CA PRO A 36 8.53 12.53 -18.41
C PRO A 36 7.89 12.22 -19.77
N ALA A 37 8.42 12.82 -20.84
CA ALA A 37 7.86 12.67 -22.19
C ALA A 37 7.78 11.20 -22.63
N LEU A 38 8.79 10.40 -22.31
CA LEU A 38 8.79 8.96 -22.59
C LEU A 38 7.56 8.28 -22.01
N MET A 39 7.26 8.55 -20.74
CA MET A 39 6.11 7.93 -20.06
C MET A 39 4.77 8.43 -20.60
N GLN A 40 4.67 9.67 -21.05
CA GLN A 40 3.48 10.16 -21.74
C GLN A 40 3.22 9.37 -23.03
N HIS A 41 4.28 9.09 -23.82
CA HIS A 41 4.16 8.27 -25.02
C HIS A 41 3.76 6.83 -24.70
N VAL A 42 4.36 6.21 -23.69
CA VAL A 42 4.01 4.86 -23.25
C VAL A 42 2.55 4.78 -22.81
N VAL A 43 2.11 5.66 -21.91
CA VAL A 43 0.74 5.67 -21.39
C VAL A 43 -0.30 5.89 -22.47
N LYS A 44 0.03 6.66 -23.53
CA LYS A 44 -0.87 6.87 -24.68
C LYS A 44 -1.34 5.54 -25.31
N THR A 45 -0.48 4.53 -25.34
CA THR A 45 -0.78 3.21 -25.92
C THR A 45 -1.34 2.20 -24.93
N LEU A 46 -1.29 2.50 -23.62
CA LEU A 46 -1.69 1.62 -22.54
C LEU A 46 -3.08 1.94 -21.97
N GLN A 47 -3.84 2.82 -22.63
CA GLN A 47 -5.20 3.17 -22.19
C GLN A 47 -6.09 1.93 -22.19
N GLY A 48 -6.75 1.68 -21.07
CA GLY A 48 -7.62 0.51 -20.88
C GLY A 48 -6.89 -0.76 -20.39
N LEU A 49 -5.57 -0.76 -20.26
CA LEU A 49 -4.85 -1.84 -19.59
C LEU A 49 -4.91 -1.63 -18.08
N THR A 50 -5.18 -2.72 -17.37
CA THR A 50 -5.19 -2.76 -15.91
C THR A 50 -4.34 -3.93 -15.41
N VAL A 51 -4.00 -3.90 -14.12
CA VAL A 51 -3.41 -5.06 -13.45
C VAL A 51 -4.42 -6.20 -13.34
N ASP A 52 -3.95 -7.43 -13.18
CA ASP A 52 -4.83 -8.57 -12.87
C ASP A 52 -5.38 -8.42 -11.45
N VAL A 53 -6.61 -7.89 -11.37
CA VAL A 53 -7.30 -7.64 -10.09
C VAL A 53 -7.63 -8.96 -9.38
N ALA A 54 -7.91 -10.04 -10.13
CA ALA A 54 -8.23 -11.34 -9.55
C ALA A 54 -7.02 -11.93 -8.82
N GLU A 55 -5.82 -11.76 -9.37
CA GLU A 55 -4.58 -12.19 -8.73
C GLU A 55 -4.32 -11.43 -7.41
N TYR A 56 -4.50 -10.11 -7.41
CA TYR A 56 -4.40 -9.31 -6.18
C TYR A 56 -5.47 -9.68 -5.15
N GLN A 57 -6.69 -9.98 -5.60
CA GLN A 57 -7.75 -10.45 -4.72
C GLN A 57 -7.40 -11.79 -4.08
N ARG A 58 -6.87 -12.74 -4.84
CA ARG A 58 -6.42 -14.05 -4.34
C ARG A 58 -5.36 -13.90 -3.25
N LYS A 59 -4.32 -13.10 -3.51
CA LYS A 59 -3.23 -12.83 -2.56
C LYS A 59 -3.74 -12.13 -1.29
N ARG A 60 -4.62 -11.15 -1.45
CA ARG A 60 -5.29 -10.49 -0.34
C ARG A 60 -6.05 -11.49 0.53
N ASP A 61 -6.88 -12.30 -0.10
CA ASP A 61 -7.77 -13.22 0.63
C ASP A 61 -6.96 -14.32 1.32
N TYR A 62 -5.91 -14.83 0.69
CA TYR A 62 -4.97 -15.76 1.30
C TYR A 62 -4.34 -15.16 2.57
N LEU A 63 -3.71 -14.00 2.46
CA LEU A 63 -3.02 -13.37 3.60
C LEU A 63 -4.01 -12.91 4.69
N TYR A 64 -5.16 -12.35 4.30
CA TYR A 64 -6.21 -11.95 5.24
C TYR A 64 -6.70 -13.12 6.07
N ASN A 65 -7.08 -14.23 5.42
CA ASN A 65 -7.58 -15.42 6.12
C ASN A 65 -6.50 -16.01 7.03
N SER A 66 -5.26 -16.17 6.52
CA SER A 66 -4.15 -16.68 7.32
C SER A 66 -3.91 -15.86 8.60
N LEU A 67 -3.87 -14.53 8.48
CA LEU A 67 -3.67 -13.67 9.65
C LEU A 67 -4.86 -13.73 10.62
N THR A 68 -6.08 -13.79 10.11
CA THR A 68 -7.28 -13.90 10.96
C THR A 68 -7.29 -15.24 11.69
N ASP A 69 -6.94 -16.34 11.04
CA ASP A 69 -6.86 -17.67 11.65
C ASP A 69 -5.77 -17.75 12.73
N LEU A 70 -4.70 -16.96 12.58
CA LEU A 70 -3.64 -16.79 13.58
C LEU A 70 -4.02 -15.84 14.73
N GLY A 71 -5.19 -15.22 14.70
CA GLY A 71 -5.67 -14.35 15.77
C GLY A 71 -5.35 -12.86 15.60
N TYR A 72 -4.73 -12.44 14.49
CA TYR A 72 -4.51 -11.01 14.23
C TYR A 72 -5.82 -10.28 13.93
N SER A 73 -5.97 -9.10 14.52
CA SER A 73 -7.10 -8.20 14.22
C SER A 73 -6.77 -7.39 12.95
N VAL A 74 -7.52 -7.63 11.88
CA VAL A 74 -7.31 -6.96 10.60
C VAL A 74 -8.65 -6.71 9.89
N ILE A 75 -8.78 -5.52 9.29
CA ILE A 75 -9.92 -5.20 8.43
C ILE A 75 -9.61 -5.66 7.01
N LYS A 76 -10.53 -6.40 6.38
CA LYS A 76 -10.37 -6.83 4.99
C LYS A 76 -10.45 -5.61 4.06
N PRO A 77 -9.37 -5.25 3.33
CA PRO A 77 -9.40 -4.10 2.45
C PRO A 77 -10.24 -4.39 1.20
N GLN A 78 -10.93 -3.37 0.70
CA GLN A 78 -11.72 -3.46 -0.54
C GLN A 78 -10.94 -3.03 -1.79
N GLY A 79 -9.70 -2.57 -1.61
CA GLY A 79 -8.86 -2.12 -2.72
C GLY A 79 -7.40 -2.00 -2.32
N ALA A 80 -6.58 -1.51 -3.24
CA ALA A 80 -5.12 -1.41 -3.12
C ALA A 80 -4.45 -2.78 -2.93
N PHE A 81 -3.26 -2.80 -2.36
CA PHE A 81 -2.46 -4.02 -2.15
C PHE A 81 -1.78 -4.03 -0.78
N TYR A 82 -2.47 -3.45 0.22
CA TYR A 82 -1.99 -3.40 1.60
C TYR A 82 -3.01 -4.00 2.57
N LEU A 83 -2.53 -4.76 3.56
CA LEU A 83 -3.22 -5.04 4.80
C LEU A 83 -2.67 -4.13 5.90
N PHE A 84 -3.52 -3.80 6.88
CA PHE A 84 -3.14 -2.91 7.97
C PHE A 84 -3.63 -3.48 9.32
N PRO A 85 -3.05 -4.61 9.80
CA PRO A 85 -3.43 -5.25 11.03
C PRO A 85 -3.09 -4.40 12.26
N LYS A 86 -3.84 -4.63 13.35
CA LYS A 86 -3.46 -4.14 14.66
C LYS A 86 -2.23 -4.91 15.15
N SER A 87 -1.27 -4.20 15.72
CA SER A 87 -0.10 -4.80 16.37
C SER A 87 -0.51 -5.51 17.66
N PRO A 88 0.00 -6.72 17.95
CA PRO A 88 -0.16 -7.36 19.26
C PRO A 88 0.47 -6.57 20.40
N LEU A 89 1.53 -5.81 20.11
CA LEU A 89 2.18 -4.92 21.06
C LEU A 89 1.67 -3.48 20.88
N ASP A 90 1.56 -2.73 21.96
CA ASP A 90 1.18 -1.30 21.93
C ASP A 90 2.21 -0.48 21.13
N ASP A 91 3.49 -0.84 21.23
CA ASP A 91 4.55 -0.27 20.39
C ASP A 91 4.69 -1.07 19.09
N ASP A 92 4.09 -0.54 18.02
CA ASP A 92 4.13 -1.12 16.69
C ASP A 92 5.55 -1.17 16.08
N VAL A 93 6.45 -0.29 16.50
CA VAL A 93 7.86 -0.33 16.06
C VAL A 93 8.55 -1.55 16.64
N SER A 94 8.43 -1.78 17.95
CA SER A 94 9.01 -2.96 18.60
C SER A 94 8.46 -4.27 18.02
N PHE A 95 7.18 -4.31 17.67
CA PHE A 95 6.60 -5.49 17.02
C PHE A 95 7.18 -5.72 15.61
N VAL A 96 7.28 -4.67 14.81
CA VAL A 96 7.85 -4.77 13.46
C VAL A 96 9.33 -5.17 13.51
N ASP A 97 10.08 -4.67 14.47
CA ASP A 97 11.47 -5.07 14.68
C ASP A 97 11.59 -6.55 15.07
N ALA A 98 10.69 -7.03 15.94
CA ALA A 98 10.65 -8.43 16.33
C ALA A 98 10.31 -9.37 15.16
N LEU A 99 9.44 -8.96 14.23
CA LEU A 99 9.09 -9.75 13.03
C LEU A 99 10.32 -10.07 12.17
N GLN A 100 11.36 -9.25 12.21
CA GLN A 100 12.59 -9.48 11.45
C GLN A 100 13.34 -10.74 11.92
N GLU A 101 13.14 -11.18 13.18
CA GLU A 101 13.70 -12.45 13.68
C GLU A 101 13.22 -13.65 12.84
N TRP A 102 12.05 -13.53 12.22
CA TRP A 102 11.45 -14.55 11.36
C TRP A 102 11.44 -14.15 9.87
N ASN A 103 12.31 -13.22 9.47
CA ASN A 103 12.46 -12.72 8.09
C ASN A 103 11.19 -12.08 7.51
N VAL A 104 10.31 -11.55 8.35
CA VAL A 104 9.10 -10.82 7.93
C VAL A 104 9.37 -9.32 8.02
N LEU A 105 9.36 -8.65 6.87
CA LEU A 105 9.58 -7.21 6.77
C LEU A 105 8.24 -6.49 6.56
N THR A 106 7.88 -5.65 7.51
CA THR A 106 6.67 -4.83 7.49
C THR A 106 7.00 -3.37 7.82
N VAL A 107 6.00 -2.50 7.84
CA VAL A 107 6.21 -1.08 8.15
C VAL A 107 5.31 -0.67 9.31
N PRO A 108 5.86 -0.06 10.39
CA PRO A 108 5.05 0.37 11.53
C PRO A 108 4.04 1.43 11.14
N GLY A 109 2.84 1.35 11.73
CA GLY A 109 1.73 2.26 11.47
C GLY A 109 1.97 3.68 11.95
N LYS A 110 2.86 3.86 12.93
CA LYS A 110 3.31 5.16 13.40
C LYS A 110 3.77 6.06 12.24
N GLY A 111 4.46 5.50 11.23
CA GLY A 111 4.89 6.23 10.03
C GLY A 111 3.73 6.72 9.14
N PHE A 112 2.51 6.21 9.35
CA PHE A 112 1.28 6.57 8.64
C PHE A 112 0.27 7.30 9.54
N GLY A 113 0.70 7.78 10.71
CA GLY A 113 -0.18 8.46 11.65
C GLY A 113 -1.15 7.53 12.42
N THR A 114 -0.93 6.22 12.37
CA THR A 114 -1.79 5.21 13.02
C THR A 114 -0.94 4.27 13.88
N PRO A 115 -0.43 4.74 15.02
CA PRO A 115 0.34 3.88 15.92
C PRO A 115 -0.49 2.68 16.42
N GLY A 116 0.18 1.62 16.85
CA GLY A 116 -0.45 0.37 17.28
C GLY A 116 -0.94 -0.51 16.12
N HIS A 117 -0.51 -0.23 14.89
CA HIS A 117 -0.79 -1.02 13.69
C HIS A 117 0.49 -1.23 12.88
N PHE A 118 0.44 -2.12 11.88
CA PHE A 118 1.55 -2.29 10.94
C PHE A 118 1.01 -2.56 9.54
N ARG A 119 1.79 -2.18 8.52
CA ARG A 119 1.40 -2.31 7.13
C ARG A 119 2.14 -3.48 6.47
N ILE A 120 1.37 -4.34 5.80
CA ILE A 120 1.86 -5.43 4.98
C ILE A 120 1.52 -5.14 3.52
N SER A 121 2.49 -5.28 2.60
CA SER A 121 2.24 -5.28 1.17
C SER A 121 2.09 -6.71 0.67
N TYR A 122 1.06 -7.00 -0.12
CA TYR A 122 0.89 -8.31 -0.76
C TYR A 122 1.13 -8.30 -2.28
N CYS A 123 1.76 -7.24 -2.81
CA CYS A 123 2.21 -7.20 -4.20
C CYS A 123 3.60 -7.86 -4.37
N VAL A 124 3.71 -9.11 -3.94
CA VAL A 124 4.93 -9.93 -3.95
C VAL A 124 4.63 -11.31 -4.53
N GLU A 125 5.65 -12.10 -4.76
CA GLU A 125 5.51 -13.49 -5.22
C GLU A 125 4.86 -14.38 -4.16
N ASP A 126 4.18 -15.45 -4.58
CA ASP A 126 3.43 -16.35 -3.67
C ASP A 126 4.31 -16.97 -2.58
N TRP A 127 5.50 -17.43 -2.94
CA TRP A 127 6.43 -18.02 -1.97
C TRP A 127 6.84 -17.03 -0.86
N VAL A 128 6.85 -15.73 -1.14
CA VAL A 128 7.11 -14.69 -0.13
C VAL A 128 5.93 -14.59 0.84
N LEU A 129 4.69 -14.66 0.34
CA LEU A 129 3.50 -14.65 1.20
C LEU A 129 3.43 -15.90 2.08
N GLU A 130 3.73 -17.07 1.50
CA GLU A 130 3.76 -18.33 2.24
C GLU A 130 4.82 -18.31 3.36
N GLY A 131 6.02 -17.83 3.06
CA GLY A 131 7.07 -17.66 4.05
C GLY A 131 6.70 -16.62 5.14
N ALA A 132 6.07 -15.51 4.76
CA ALA A 132 5.61 -14.50 5.70
C ALA A 132 4.55 -15.05 6.66
N VAL A 133 3.60 -15.87 6.18
CA VAL A 133 2.57 -16.50 7.04
C VAL A 133 3.23 -17.40 8.10
N GLN A 134 4.28 -18.13 7.75
CA GLN A 134 5.04 -18.94 8.73
C GLN A 134 5.69 -18.06 9.81
N GLY A 135 6.27 -16.93 9.41
CA GLY A 135 6.83 -15.97 10.36
C GLY A 135 5.78 -15.31 11.24
N PHE A 136 4.62 -14.97 10.69
CA PHE A 136 3.48 -14.45 11.46
C PHE A 136 2.94 -15.48 12.46
N ALA A 137 2.94 -16.78 12.12
CA ALA A 137 2.54 -17.83 13.04
C ALA A 137 3.47 -17.89 14.26
N GLN A 138 4.79 -17.84 14.04
CA GLN A 138 5.79 -17.81 15.14
C GLN A 138 5.65 -16.55 16.01
N ALA A 139 5.35 -15.41 15.39
CA ALA A 139 5.11 -14.18 16.11
C ALA A 139 3.78 -14.23 16.91
N ALA A 140 2.74 -14.86 16.35
CA ALA A 140 1.47 -15.06 17.07
C ALA A 140 1.66 -15.92 18.30
N ASP A 141 2.37 -17.04 18.22
CA ASP A 141 2.70 -17.92 19.35
C ASP A 141 3.43 -17.19 20.49
N ARG A 142 4.16 -16.11 20.16
CA ARG A 142 4.92 -15.34 21.15
C ARG A 142 4.16 -14.15 21.74
N PHE A 143 3.26 -13.53 20.98
CA PHE A 143 2.71 -12.22 21.31
C PHE A 143 1.18 -12.18 21.39
N LEU A 144 0.44 -13.19 20.91
CA LEU A 144 -1.01 -13.31 20.99
C LEU A 144 -1.42 -14.38 21.99
#